data_a038bfce0c7ae115e875655422a4f936
#
_entry.id   a038bfce0c7ae115e875655422a4f936
#
_cell.length_a   1.000
_cell.length_b   1.000
_cell.length_c   1.000
_cell.angle_alpha   90.00
_cell.angle_beta   90.00
_cell.angle_gamma   90.00
#
_symmetry.space_group_name_H-M   'P 1'
#
loop_
_entity.id
_entity.type
_entity.pdbx_description
1 polymer ?
#
loop_
_entity_poly.entity_id
_entity_poly.type
_entity_poly.pdbx_seq_one_letter_code
_entity_poly.pdbx_strand_id
1 'polypeptide(L)'
;MTYTKKVSEILPLMQNIENIRNVGILAHIDHGKTTLSDNLLAYCGLLSHSLAGEARALDYLEEEQKRGITIKSANISLPYKSKDQLYLINLVDTPGHVDFSSARDQSLRAIDGAIIVVDAVEGCMVQTEIVTKQALEEYIKPILFINKVDRLITELKLSLKEIEKKFNEIIQDFNNFVELYAPDNFKECWKIEVQQGNVAFGSALHLWGSNAKETVSYTHLTLPTN
;
A
#
# COMPACT_ATOMS: atom_id res chain seq x y z
N MET A 1 -7.52 -16.90 -17.24
CA MET A 1 -8.00 -17.81 -16.16
C MET A 1 -9.44 -17.47 -15.86
N THR A 2 -10.37 -18.44 -15.92
CA THR A 2 -11.80 -18.15 -15.83
C THR A 2 -12.18 -17.77 -14.39
N TYR A 3 -13.04 -16.77 -14.19
CA TYR A 3 -13.57 -16.28 -12.90
C TYR A 3 -14.01 -17.42 -11.96
N THR A 4 -14.66 -18.44 -12.51
CA THR A 4 -15.12 -19.64 -11.78
C THR A 4 -14.00 -20.43 -11.11
N LYS A 5 -12.79 -20.48 -11.70
CA LYS A 5 -11.65 -21.19 -11.13
C LYS A 5 -11.09 -20.48 -9.88
N LYS A 6 -11.15 -19.18 -9.85
CA LYS A 6 -10.70 -18.37 -8.70
C LYS A 6 -11.67 -18.43 -7.54
N VAL A 7 -12.97 -18.47 -7.80
CA VAL A 7 -13.99 -18.65 -6.75
C VAL A 7 -13.80 -19.98 -6.03
N SER A 8 -13.48 -21.06 -6.75
CA SER A 8 -13.20 -22.37 -6.15
C SER A 8 -11.93 -22.40 -5.30
N GLU A 9 -10.96 -21.51 -5.57
CA GLU A 9 -9.74 -21.36 -4.76
C GLU A 9 -9.99 -20.53 -3.49
N ILE A 10 -10.88 -19.56 -3.56
CA ILE A 10 -11.20 -18.65 -2.43
C ILE A 10 -12.09 -19.31 -1.38
N LEU A 11 -13.10 -20.09 -1.80
CA LEU A 11 -14.08 -20.69 -0.89
C LEU A 11 -13.47 -21.52 0.27
N PRO A 12 -12.45 -22.37 0.04
CA PRO A 12 -11.79 -23.10 1.12
C PRO A 12 -11.03 -22.19 2.08
N LEU A 13 -10.47 -21.08 1.57
CA LEU A 13 -9.70 -20.12 2.39
C LEU A 13 -10.58 -19.33 3.34
N MET A 14 -11.82 -19.07 2.97
CA MET A 14 -12.79 -18.37 3.84
C MET A 14 -13.11 -19.14 5.13
N GLN A 15 -12.83 -20.44 5.17
CA GLN A 15 -13.06 -21.28 6.37
C GLN A 15 -11.89 -21.22 7.35
N ASN A 16 -10.73 -20.73 6.94
CA ASN A 16 -9.55 -20.64 7.80
C ASN A 16 -9.24 -19.18 8.15
N ILE A 17 -9.80 -18.72 9.28
CA ILE A 17 -9.67 -17.34 9.75
C ILE A 17 -8.21 -16.92 9.95
N GLU A 18 -7.34 -17.84 10.35
CA GLU A 18 -5.91 -17.55 10.58
C GLU A 18 -5.17 -17.15 9.29
N ASN A 19 -5.72 -17.48 8.13
CA ASN A 19 -5.13 -17.15 6.82
C ASN A 19 -5.81 -15.94 6.16
N ILE A 20 -6.79 -15.33 6.81
CA ILE A 20 -7.44 -14.11 6.31
C ILE A 20 -6.72 -12.88 6.83
N ARG A 21 -6.49 -11.90 5.94
CA ARG A 21 -5.92 -10.59 6.28
C ARG A 21 -6.76 -9.49 5.63
N ASN A 22 -7.27 -8.59 6.44
CA ASN A 22 -7.99 -7.41 5.97
C ASN A 22 -7.00 -6.25 5.92
N VAL A 23 -6.72 -5.78 4.72
CA VAL A 23 -5.68 -4.77 4.48
C VAL A 23 -6.29 -3.56 3.81
N GLY A 24 -6.20 -2.40 4.45
CA GLY A 24 -6.62 -1.14 3.88
C GLY A 24 -5.52 -0.47 3.07
N ILE A 25 -5.89 0.31 2.05
CA ILE A 25 -4.98 1.22 1.36
C ILE A 25 -5.38 2.64 1.70
N LEU A 26 -4.44 3.38 2.29
CA LEU A 26 -4.59 4.76 2.71
C LEU A 26 -3.55 5.64 2.00
N ALA A 27 -3.96 6.82 1.55
CA ALA A 27 -3.05 7.73 0.88
C ALA A 27 -3.57 9.17 0.93
N HIS A 28 -2.66 10.12 0.72
CA HIS A 28 -3.03 11.45 0.27
C HIS A 28 -3.60 11.40 -1.15
N ILE A 29 -4.39 12.42 -1.53
CA ILE A 29 -4.92 12.58 -2.90
C ILE A 29 -3.74 12.54 -3.87
N ASP A 30 -3.91 11.88 -5.00
CA ASP A 30 -2.92 11.73 -6.08
C ASP A 30 -1.61 11.00 -5.73
N HIS A 31 -1.44 10.43 -4.54
CA HIS A 31 -0.28 9.60 -4.21
C HIS A 31 -0.28 8.22 -4.92
N GLY A 32 -1.34 7.90 -5.68
CA GLY A 32 -1.42 6.71 -6.51
C GLY A 32 -2.07 5.50 -5.84
N LYS A 33 -2.97 5.74 -4.88
CA LYS A 33 -3.75 4.71 -4.18
C LYS A 33 -4.50 3.80 -5.16
N THR A 34 -5.35 4.35 -6.02
CA THR A 34 -6.16 3.61 -6.98
C THR A 34 -5.31 2.86 -8.00
N THR A 35 -4.23 3.50 -8.49
CA THR A 35 -3.27 2.85 -9.39
C THR A 35 -2.60 1.64 -8.73
N LEU A 36 -2.22 1.75 -7.45
CA LEU A 36 -1.65 0.62 -6.70
C LEU A 36 -2.69 -0.50 -6.53
N SER A 37 -3.94 -0.17 -6.20
CA SER A 37 -5.03 -1.15 -6.07
C SER A 37 -5.25 -1.92 -7.36
N ASP A 38 -5.37 -1.22 -8.50
CA ASP A 38 -5.53 -1.83 -9.82
C ASP A 38 -4.38 -2.79 -10.17
N ASN A 39 -3.15 -2.42 -9.80
CA ASN A 39 -1.98 -3.25 -10.05
C ASN A 39 -1.95 -4.52 -9.19
N LEU A 40 -2.35 -4.43 -7.94
CA LEU A 40 -2.51 -5.60 -7.08
C LEU A 40 -3.58 -6.54 -7.65
N LEU A 41 -4.68 -6.01 -8.18
CA LEU A 41 -5.72 -6.78 -8.87
C LEU A 41 -5.18 -7.48 -10.13
N ALA A 42 -4.39 -6.76 -10.93
CA ALA A 42 -3.76 -7.32 -12.13
C ALA A 42 -2.76 -8.42 -11.78
N TYR A 43 -1.93 -8.21 -10.77
CA TYR A 43 -0.98 -9.23 -10.28
C TYR A 43 -1.68 -10.51 -9.83
N CYS A 44 -2.80 -10.38 -9.12
CA CYS A 44 -3.63 -11.52 -8.75
C CYS A 44 -4.46 -12.10 -9.92
N GLY A 45 -4.33 -11.51 -11.13
CA GLY A 45 -5.03 -11.93 -12.35
C GLY A 45 -6.54 -11.74 -12.29
N LEU A 46 -7.03 -10.77 -11.53
CA LEU A 46 -8.43 -10.33 -11.49
C LEU A 46 -8.69 -9.20 -12.48
N LEU A 47 -7.65 -8.51 -12.89
CA LEU A 47 -7.66 -7.47 -13.92
C LEU A 47 -6.63 -7.82 -15.00
N SER A 48 -6.86 -7.41 -16.25
CA SER A 48 -5.83 -7.57 -17.28
C SER A 48 -4.71 -6.56 -17.07
N HIS A 49 -3.47 -6.97 -17.33
CA HIS A 49 -2.30 -6.07 -17.21
C HIS A 49 -2.41 -4.83 -18.11
N SER A 50 -3.12 -4.92 -19.24
CA SER A 50 -3.34 -3.78 -20.16
C SER A 50 -4.29 -2.72 -19.60
N LEU A 51 -5.07 -3.05 -18.58
CA LEU A 51 -6.02 -2.14 -17.92
C LEU A 51 -5.53 -1.69 -16.53
N ALA A 52 -4.44 -2.26 -16.06
CA ALA A 52 -3.89 -1.94 -14.75
C ALA A 52 -3.46 -0.47 -14.67
N GLY A 53 -3.90 0.23 -13.63
CA GLY A 53 -3.63 1.64 -13.41
C GLY A 53 -4.53 2.63 -14.17
N GLU A 54 -5.33 2.15 -15.12
CA GLU A 54 -6.30 2.98 -15.86
C GLU A 54 -7.76 2.58 -15.58
N ALA A 55 -7.97 1.31 -15.20
CA ALA A 55 -9.32 0.74 -15.10
C ALA A 55 -10.13 1.27 -13.93
N ARG A 56 -9.47 1.80 -12.87
CA ARG A 56 -10.14 2.18 -11.61
C ARG A 56 -11.16 1.13 -11.17
N ALA A 57 -10.71 -0.12 -11.15
CA ALA A 57 -11.56 -1.29 -11.02
C ALA A 57 -12.36 -1.32 -9.70
N LEU A 58 -11.91 -0.60 -8.68
CA LEU A 58 -12.58 -0.45 -7.40
C LEU A 58 -13.49 0.80 -7.32
N ASP A 59 -13.44 1.70 -8.29
CA ASP A 59 -14.32 2.87 -8.37
C ASP A 59 -15.61 2.49 -9.11
N TYR A 60 -16.65 2.08 -8.37
CA TYR A 60 -17.89 1.55 -8.95
C TYR A 60 -18.88 2.62 -9.39
N LEU A 61 -18.74 3.85 -8.90
CA LEU A 61 -19.66 4.93 -9.25
C LEU A 61 -19.17 5.68 -10.48
N GLU A 62 -20.06 6.01 -11.40
CA GLU A 62 -19.73 6.86 -12.55
C GLU A 62 -19.13 8.21 -12.15
N GLU A 63 -19.54 8.72 -10.99
CA GLU A 63 -19.01 9.98 -10.44
C GLU A 63 -17.56 9.83 -9.95
N GLU A 64 -17.18 8.68 -9.38
CA GLU A 64 -15.81 8.35 -9.00
C GLU A 64 -14.91 8.31 -10.21
N GLN A 65 -15.35 7.62 -11.26
CA GLN A 65 -14.60 7.51 -12.51
C GLN A 65 -14.44 8.86 -13.22
N LYS A 66 -15.51 9.68 -13.26
CA LYS A 66 -15.48 11.00 -13.92
C LYS A 66 -14.63 12.02 -13.18
N ARG A 67 -14.65 12.00 -11.84
CA ARG A 67 -13.93 12.97 -10.99
C ARG A 67 -12.53 12.51 -10.61
N GLY A 68 -12.24 11.23 -10.80
CA GLY A 68 -10.96 10.67 -10.44
C GLY A 68 -10.73 10.48 -8.94
N ILE A 69 -11.80 10.43 -8.12
CA ILE A 69 -11.72 10.29 -6.66
C ILE A 69 -12.57 9.12 -6.19
N THR A 70 -12.08 8.34 -5.23
CA THR A 70 -12.83 7.28 -4.58
C THR A 70 -13.77 7.91 -3.54
N ILE A 71 -15.08 7.65 -3.67
CA ILE A 71 -16.12 8.17 -2.78
C ILE A 71 -16.55 7.12 -1.76
N LYS A 72 -16.71 5.87 -2.21
CA LYS A 72 -17.11 4.73 -1.38
C LYS A 72 -15.99 3.74 -1.24
N SER A 73 -15.87 3.14 -0.06
CA SER A 73 -14.94 2.02 0.14
C SER A 73 -15.37 0.82 -0.69
N ALA A 74 -14.42 0.27 -1.41
CA ALA A 74 -14.57 -0.96 -2.16
C ALA A 74 -13.73 -2.06 -1.52
N ASN A 75 -14.20 -3.30 -1.62
CA ASN A 75 -13.47 -4.42 -1.05
C ASN A 75 -13.37 -5.55 -2.09
N ILE A 76 -12.23 -6.21 -2.13
CA ILE A 76 -11.98 -7.35 -2.99
C ILE A 76 -11.09 -8.37 -2.30
N SER A 77 -11.42 -9.65 -2.49
CA SER A 77 -10.65 -10.76 -1.91
C SER A 77 -9.64 -11.30 -2.90
N LEU A 78 -8.36 -11.31 -2.50
CA LEU A 78 -7.21 -11.71 -3.30
C LEU A 78 -6.59 -12.98 -2.71
N PRO A 79 -6.55 -14.11 -3.44
CA PRO A 79 -5.77 -15.26 -3.02
C PRO A 79 -4.28 -14.97 -3.23
N TYR A 80 -3.48 -15.13 -2.18
CA TYR A 80 -2.03 -14.90 -2.22
C TYR A 80 -1.29 -16.09 -1.63
N LYS A 81 -0.29 -16.60 -2.36
CA LYS A 81 0.57 -17.69 -1.89
C LYS A 81 1.91 -17.14 -1.42
N SER A 82 2.20 -17.32 -0.13
CA SER A 82 3.52 -17.02 0.45
C SER A 82 4.19 -18.32 0.88
N LYS A 83 5.33 -18.64 0.27
CA LYS A 83 6.00 -19.92 0.45
C LYS A 83 5.03 -21.08 0.16
N ASP A 84 4.72 -21.92 1.16
CA ASP A 84 3.78 -23.04 1.00
C ASP A 84 2.39 -22.77 1.59
N GLN A 85 2.15 -21.57 2.11
CA GLN A 85 0.89 -21.19 2.73
C GLN A 85 0.08 -20.25 1.82
N LEU A 86 -1.21 -20.54 1.71
CA LEU A 86 -2.15 -19.72 0.94
C LEU A 86 -2.94 -18.81 1.89
N TYR A 87 -2.99 -17.54 1.56
CA TYR A 87 -3.70 -16.49 2.30
C TYR A 87 -4.84 -15.91 1.49
N LEU A 88 -5.85 -15.43 2.17
CA LEU A 88 -6.90 -14.60 1.61
C LEU A 88 -6.69 -13.16 2.08
N ILE A 89 -6.32 -12.29 1.17
CA ILE A 89 -6.14 -10.86 1.46
C ILE A 89 -7.41 -10.15 1.01
N ASN A 90 -8.18 -9.61 1.95
CA ASN A 90 -9.27 -8.71 1.67
C ASN A 90 -8.70 -7.30 1.56
N LEU A 91 -8.56 -6.81 0.34
CA LEU A 91 -8.10 -5.47 0.07
C LEU A 91 -9.28 -4.50 0.17
N VAL A 92 -9.16 -3.52 1.06
CA VAL A 92 -10.17 -2.49 1.28
C VAL A 92 -9.63 -1.17 0.77
N ASP A 93 -10.16 -0.69 -0.34
CA ASP A 93 -9.86 0.63 -0.86
C ASP A 93 -10.70 1.69 -0.13
N THR A 94 -10.04 2.72 0.40
CA THR A 94 -10.69 3.73 1.24
C THR A 94 -10.69 5.09 0.54
N PRO A 95 -11.73 5.93 0.77
CA PRO A 95 -11.73 7.29 0.25
C PRO A 95 -10.53 8.10 0.74
N GLY A 96 -9.81 8.73 -0.20
CA GLY A 96 -8.67 9.60 0.13
C GLY A 96 -9.06 11.03 0.50
N HIS A 97 -10.25 11.50 0.09
CA HIS A 97 -10.68 12.87 0.29
C HIS A 97 -11.18 13.13 1.72
N VAL A 98 -10.88 14.32 2.26
CA VAL A 98 -11.28 14.72 3.63
C VAL A 98 -12.79 14.71 3.85
N ASP A 99 -13.58 15.01 2.82
CA ASP A 99 -15.04 15.07 2.89
C ASP A 99 -15.70 13.71 3.15
N PHE A 100 -14.96 12.60 2.95
CA PHE A 100 -15.44 11.23 3.15
C PHE A 100 -14.87 10.57 4.41
N SER A 101 -14.56 11.35 5.44
CA SER A 101 -13.99 10.86 6.70
C SER A 101 -14.84 9.77 7.37
N SER A 102 -16.17 9.92 7.39
CA SER A 102 -17.07 8.94 8.00
C SER A 102 -17.06 7.57 7.30
N ALA A 103 -16.96 7.54 5.97
CA ALA A 103 -16.85 6.29 5.22
C ALA A 103 -15.49 5.62 5.46
N ARG A 104 -14.43 6.41 5.59
CA ARG A 104 -13.09 5.94 5.96
C ARG A 104 -13.06 5.34 7.35
N ASP A 105 -13.63 6.03 8.36
CA ASP A 105 -13.68 5.56 9.75
C ASP A 105 -14.40 4.22 9.88
N GLN A 106 -15.48 4.00 9.11
CA GLN A 106 -16.15 2.71 9.06
C GLN A 106 -15.26 1.60 8.46
N SER A 107 -14.51 1.93 7.42
CA SER A 107 -13.61 0.98 6.76
C SER A 107 -12.41 0.63 7.63
N LEU A 108 -11.87 1.58 8.40
CA LEU A 108 -10.75 1.37 9.31
C LEU A 108 -11.05 0.30 10.35
N ARG A 109 -12.27 0.24 10.87
CA ARG A 109 -12.66 -0.79 11.85
C ARG A 109 -12.73 -2.21 11.32
N ALA A 110 -12.68 -2.38 10.00
CA ALA A 110 -12.76 -3.68 9.34
C ALA A 110 -11.40 -4.24 8.92
N ILE A 111 -10.30 -3.50 9.12
CA ILE A 111 -8.96 -3.86 8.63
C ILE A 111 -7.99 -4.16 9.80
N ASP A 112 -7.08 -5.10 9.55
CA ASP A 112 -6.05 -5.53 10.50
C ASP A 112 -4.73 -4.78 10.31
N GLY A 113 -4.49 -4.28 9.12
CA GLY A 113 -3.31 -3.51 8.74
C GLY A 113 -3.59 -2.56 7.60
N ALA A 114 -2.77 -1.54 7.43
CA ALA A 114 -2.92 -0.54 6.38
C ALA A 114 -1.62 -0.31 5.62
N ILE A 115 -1.72 -0.29 4.29
CA ILE A 115 -0.66 0.20 3.41
C ILE A 115 -0.84 1.70 3.28
N ILE A 116 0.10 2.46 3.84
CA ILE A 116 0.12 3.91 3.70
C ILE A 116 1.00 4.25 2.48
N VAL A 117 0.36 4.82 1.46
CA VAL A 117 1.03 5.16 0.19
C VAL A 117 1.48 6.61 0.23
N VAL A 118 2.79 6.82 0.02
CA VAL A 118 3.43 8.13 0.03
C VAL A 118 4.12 8.35 -1.32
N ASP A 119 3.90 9.51 -1.95
CA ASP A 119 4.63 9.92 -3.15
C ASP A 119 6.10 10.21 -2.80
N ALA A 120 7.03 9.59 -3.53
CA ALA A 120 8.47 9.74 -3.29
C ALA A 120 8.97 11.19 -3.50
N VAL A 121 8.30 11.97 -4.33
CA VAL A 121 8.66 13.39 -4.61
C VAL A 121 8.12 14.30 -3.53
N GLU A 122 6.82 14.18 -3.21
CA GLU A 122 6.11 15.05 -2.27
C GLU A 122 6.40 14.71 -0.81
N GLY A 123 6.66 13.44 -0.51
CA GLY A 123 6.87 12.97 0.87
C GLY A 123 5.58 12.90 1.70
N CYS A 124 5.73 12.96 3.01
CA CYS A 124 4.59 12.94 3.94
C CYS A 124 3.87 14.28 3.95
N MET A 125 2.61 14.27 3.54
CA MET A 125 1.74 15.44 3.48
C MET A 125 0.80 15.49 4.68
N VAL A 126 0.16 16.63 4.94
CA VAL A 126 -0.79 16.80 6.06
C VAL A 126 -1.89 15.73 6.06
N GLN A 127 -2.42 15.37 4.90
CA GLN A 127 -3.42 14.29 4.85
C GLN A 127 -2.83 12.92 5.14
N THR A 128 -1.55 12.68 4.79
CA THR A 128 -0.84 11.44 5.19
C THR A 128 -0.79 11.33 6.71
N GLU A 129 -0.48 12.41 7.40
CA GLU A 129 -0.49 12.47 8.86
C GLU A 129 -1.88 12.17 9.42
N ILE A 130 -2.93 12.82 8.91
CA ILE A 130 -4.32 12.64 9.38
C ILE A 130 -4.77 11.19 9.23
N VAL A 131 -4.58 10.58 8.06
CA VAL A 131 -5.02 9.19 7.81
C VAL A 131 -4.18 8.19 8.59
N THR A 132 -2.88 8.45 8.77
CA THR A 132 -1.99 7.63 9.59
C THR A 132 -2.40 7.71 11.06
N LYS A 133 -2.65 8.91 11.59
CA LYS A 133 -3.17 9.10 12.95
C LYS A 133 -4.43 8.29 13.18
N GLN A 134 -5.44 8.42 12.31
CA GLN A 134 -6.70 7.68 12.42
C GLN A 134 -6.47 6.15 12.43
N ALA A 135 -5.60 5.64 11.56
CA ALA A 135 -5.27 4.22 11.53
C ALA A 135 -4.59 3.75 12.84
N LEU A 136 -3.64 4.53 13.36
CA LEU A 136 -2.92 4.18 14.59
C LEU A 136 -3.84 4.23 15.83
N GLU A 137 -4.76 5.21 15.90
CA GLU A 137 -5.76 5.31 16.97
C GLU A 137 -6.77 4.14 16.97
N GLU A 138 -7.09 3.58 15.79
CA GLU A 138 -7.94 2.39 15.63
C GLU A 138 -7.12 1.06 15.74
N TYR A 139 -5.89 1.11 16.24
CA TYR A 139 -5.01 -0.07 16.44
C TYR A 139 -4.64 -0.80 15.16
N ILE A 140 -4.54 -0.12 14.03
CA ILE A 140 -4.19 -0.69 12.73
C ILE A 140 -2.69 -0.59 12.51
N LYS A 141 -2.04 -1.74 12.23
CA LYS A 141 -0.60 -1.80 11.97
C LYS A 141 -0.25 -1.17 10.62
N PRO A 142 0.63 -0.16 10.57
CA PRO A 142 1.03 0.48 9.31
C PRO A 142 2.11 -0.30 8.57
N ILE A 143 2.06 -0.23 7.24
CA ILE A 143 3.11 -0.59 6.29
C ILE A 143 3.30 0.60 5.37
N LEU A 144 4.53 1.02 5.12
CA LEU A 144 4.84 2.14 4.26
C LEU A 144 5.12 1.67 2.82
N PHE A 145 4.45 2.26 1.85
CA PHE A 145 4.75 2.10 0.43
C PHE A 145 5.14 3.45 -0.19
N ILE A 146 6.40 3.60 -0.58
CA ILE A 146 6.94 4.79 -1.25
C ILE A 146 6.70 4.61 -2.74
N ASN A 147 5.73 5.36 -3.28
CA ASN A 147 5.29 5.26 -4.67
C ASN A 147 5.93 6.34 -5.55
N LYS A 148 5.82 6.15 -6.87
CA LYS A 148 6.30 7.09 -7.92
C LYS A 148 7.81 7.33 -7.87
N VAL A 149 8.57 6.31 -7.50
CA VAL A 149 10.04 6.36 -7.45
C VAL A 149 10.65 6.63 -8.82
N ASP A 150 9.97 6.23 -9.90
CA ASP A 150 10.34 6.56 -11.29
C ASP A 150 10.51 8.06 -11.50
N ARG A 151 9.72 8.92 -10.87
CA ARG A 151 9.82 10.37 -10.98
C ARG A 151 11.11 10.93 -10.38
N LEU A 152 11.63 10.31 -9.30
CA LEU A 152 12.95 10.72 -8.75
C LEU A 152 14.06 10.50 -9.78
N ILE A 153 13.95 9.46 -10.61
CA ILE A 153 14.95 9.09 -11.61
C ILE A 153 14.74 9.87 -12.92
N THR A 154 13.51 9.89 -13.44
CA THR A 154 13.22 10.41 -14.78
C THR A 154 13.02 11.92 -14.80
N GLU A 155 12.31 12.49 -13.82
CA GLU A 155 12.00 13.92 -13.74
C GLU A 155 13.08 14.69 -12.97
N LEU A 156 13.37 14.26 -11.74
CA LEU A 156 14.31 14.96 -10.86
C LEU A 156 15.78 14.58 -11.11
N LYS A 157 16.03 13.45 -11.79
CA LYS A 157 17.38 12.95 -12.15
C LYS A 157 18.30 12.85 -10.94
N LEU A 158 17.76 12.43 -9.79
CA LEU A 158 18.51 12.31 -8.57
C LEU A 158 19.52 11.16 -8.63
N SER A 159 20.67 11.34 -8.01
CA SER A 159 21.65 10.28 -7.78
C SER A 159 21.11 9.26 -6.75
N LEU A 160 21.67 8.05 -6.72
CA LEU A 160 21.29 7.02 -5.76
C LEU A 160 21.39 7.50 -4.30
N LYS A 161 22.41 8.29 -3.96
CA LYS A 161 22.57 8.86 -2.62
C LYS A 161 21.47 9.85 -2.25
N GLU A 162 21.01 10.64 -3.21
CA GLU A 162 19.91 11.58 -3.01
C GLU A 162 18.59 10.86 -2.87
N ILE A 163 18.37 9.78 -3.64
CA ILE A 163 17.20 8.93 -3.51
C ILE A 163 17.16 8.25 -2.13
N GLU A 164 18.30 7.69 -1.68
CA GLU A 164 18.44 7.10 -0.35
C GLU A 164 18.13 8.12 0.75
N LYS A 165 18.69 9.33 0.64
CA LYS A 165 18.41 10.42 1.57
C LYS A 165 16.92 10.75 1.62
N LYS A 166 16.27 10.86 0.45
CA LYS A 166 14.83 11.12 0.34
C LYS A 166 13.99 10.03 1.01
N PHE A 167 14.36 8.75 0.82
CA PHE A 167 13.67 7.64 1.47
C PHE A 167 13.82 7.69 2.99
N ASN A 168 15.01 7.98 3.47
CA ASN A 168 15.26 8.11 4.91
C ASN A 168 14.48 9.29 5.52
N GLU A 169 14.35 10.42 4.83
CA GLU A 169 13.51 11.53 5.24
C GLU A 169 12.04 11.10 5.37
N ILE A 170 11.49 10.43 4.36
CA ILE A 170 10.10 9.94 4.38
C ILE A 170 9.87 8.94 5.52
N ILE A 171 10.81 8.01 5.73
CA ILE A 171 10.72 7.02 6.83
C ILE A 171 10.78 7.72 8.18
N GLN A 172 11.64 8.72 8.34
CA GLN A 172 11.76 9.47 9.57
C GLN A 172 10.49 10.28 9.87
N ASP A 173 9.95 10.99 8.90
CA ASP A 173 8.70 11.73 9.04
C ASP A 173 7.55 10.80 9.42
N PHE A 174 7.47 9.63 8.78
CA PHE A 174 6.46 8.65 9.11
C PHE A 174 6.62 8.10 10.54
N ASN A 175 7.84 7.82 10.97
CA ASN A 175 8.13 7.36 12.32
C ASN A 175 7.81 8.43 13.38
N ASN A 176 7.91 9.71 13.06
CA ASN A 176 7.43 10.77 13.93
C ASN A 176 5.92 10.66 14.15
N PHE A 177 5.13 10.30 13.13
CA PHE A 177 3.69 10.05 13.30
C PHE A 177 3.43 8.83 14.19
N VAL A 178 4.19 7.74 14.02
CA VAL A 178 4.08 6.56 14.88
C VAL A 178 4.38 6.91 16.33
N GLU A 179 5.44 7.68 16.59
CA GLU A 179 5.81 8.10 17.93
C GLU A 179 4.75 9.00 18.59
N LEU A 180 4.12 9.88 17.81
CA LEU A 180 3.11 10.81 18.31
C LEU A 180 1.74 10.16 18.57
N TYR A 181 1.32 9.24 17.69
CA TYR A 181 -0.07 8.78 17.63
C TYR A 181 -0.27 7.31 17.93
N ALA A 182 0.76 6.48 17.86
CA ALA A 182 0.59 5.06 18.18
C ALA A 182 0.40 4.85 19.68
N PRO A 183 -0.42 3.86 20.10
CA PRO A 183 -0.52 3.48 21.51
C PRO A 183 0.85 3.04 22.05
N ASP A 184 1.15 3.37 23.29
CA ASP A 184 2.49 3.22 23.88
C ASP A 184 3.07 1.80 23.75
N ASN A 185 2.23 0.79 23.87
CA ASN A 185 2.64 -0.64 23.75
C ASN A 185 3.01 -1.03 22.32
N PHE A 186 2.65 -0.24 21.31
CA PHE A 186 2.88 -0.56 19.90
C PHE A 186 3.91 0.33 19.22
N LYS A 187 4.31 1.46 19.84
CA LYS A 187 5.25 2.42 19.25
C LYS A 187 6.49 1.73 18.68
N GLU A 188 7.17 0.92 19.49
CA GLU A 188 8.38 0.24 19.04
C GLU A 188 8.15 -0.80 17.94
N CYS A 189 7.09 -1.60 18.04
CA CYS A 189 6.84 -2.69 17.08
C CYS A 189 6.14 -2.20 15.78
N TRP A 190 5.63 -0.96 15.77
CA TRP A 190 5.01 -0.34 14.59
C TRP A 190 5.94 0.66 13.88
N LYS A 191 7.12 0.94 14.43
CA LYS A 191 8.13 1.72 13.72
C LYS A 191 8.41 1.12 12.35
N ILE A 192 8.55 2.01 11.40
CA ILE A 192 8.88 1.65 10.02
C ILE A 192 10.39 1.52 9.91
N GLU A 193 10.86 0.31 9.63
CA GLU A 193 12.28 -0.02 9.51
C GLU A 193 12.51 -0.96 8.32
N VAL A 194 13.54 -0.68 7.53
CA VAL A 194 13.89 -1.50 6.38
C VAL A 194 14.16 -2.96 6.78
N GLN A 195 14.84 -3.18 7.91
CA GLN A 195 15.17 -4.53 8.41
C GLN A 195 13.93 -5.34 8.82
N GLN A 196 12.87 -4.69 9.27
CA GLN A 196 11.62 -5.35 9.63
C GLN A 196 10.81 -5.78 8.39
N GLY A 197 11.14 -5.24 7.20
CA GLY A 197 10.45 -5.56 5.96
C GLY A 197 9.06 -4.92 5.85
N ASN A 198 8.80 -3.85 6.62
CA ASN A 198 7.56 -3.08 6.62
C ASN A 198 7.63 -1.81 5.76
N VAL A 199 8.68 -1.71 4.91
CA VAL A 199 8.87 -0.69 3.89
C VAL A 199 8.96 -1.35 2.53
N ALA A 200 8.16 -0.89 1.60
CA ALA A 200 8.26 -1.21 0.18
C ALA A 200 8.30 0.09 -0.64
N PHE A 201 8.87 0.02 -1.83
CA PHE A 201 8.93 1.14 -2.74
C PHE A 201 8.75 0.69 -4.19
N GLY A 202 8.34 1.59 -5.05
CA GLY A 202 8.13 1.26 -6.45
C GLY A 202 7.46 2.35 -7.26
N SER A 203 6.98 1.95 -8.42
CA SER A 203 6.12 2.74 -9.28
C SER A 203 4.86 1.95 -9.60
N ALA A 204 3.75 2.34 -9.02
CA ALA A 204 2.47 1.76 -9.34
C ALA A 204 2.12 1.96 -10.83
N LEU A 205 2.48 3.11 -11.41
CA LEU A 205 2.26 3.38 -12.83
C LEU A 205 3.03 2.42 -13.75
N HIS A 206 4.26 2.09 -13.41
CA HIS A 206 5.15 1.24 -14.22
C HIS A 206 5.19 -0.22 -13.77
N LEU A 207 4.26 -0.65 -12.91
CA LEU A 207 4.05 -2.05 -12.53
C LEU A 207 5.28 -2.71 -11.88
N TRP A 208 6.07 -1.98 -11.11
CA TRP A 208 7.17 -2.55 -10.36
C TRP A 208 7.21 -2.07 -8.92
N GLY A 209 7.69 -2.94 -8.06
CA GLY A 209 7.90 -2.63 -6.65
C GLY A 209 8.85 -3.65 -6.03
N SER A 210 9.48 -3.25 -4.95
CA SER A 210 10.40 -4.10 -4.19
C SER A 210 10.25 -3.83 -2.70
N ASN A 211 10.49 -4.87 -1.92
CA ASN A 211 10.65 -4.71 -0.49
C ASN A 211 12.05 -4.17 -0.21
N ALA A 212 12.15 -3.10 0.55
CA ALA A 212 13.43 -2.45 0.85
C ALA A 212 14.44 -3.39 1.52
N LYS A 213 13.98 -4.32 2.37
CA LYS A 213 14.82 -5.33 3.02
C LYS A 213 15.49 -6.28 2.01
N GLU A 214 14.73 -6.76 1.04
CA GLU A 214 15.26 -7.65 0.01
C GLU A 214 16.26 -6.93 -0.88
N THR A 215 15.95 -5.71 -1.29
CA THR A 215 16.84 -4.90 -2.13
C THR A 215 18.18 -4.64 -1.45
N VAL A 216 18.21 -4.28 -0.18
CA VAL A 216 19.45 -4.09 0.59
C VAL A 216 20.25 -5.40 0.67
N SER A 217 19.58 -6.54 0.86
CA SER A 217 20.23 -7.85 0.88
C SER A 217 20.90 -8.18 -0.46
N TYR A 218 20.27 -7.85 -1.60
CA TYR A 218 20.84 -8.09 -2.93
C TYR A 218 22.03 -7.16 -3.25
N THR A 219 22.00 -5.91 -2.83
CA THR A 219 23.11 -4.96 -3.08
C THR A 219 24.40 -5.36 -2.34
N HIS A 220 24.28 -6.03 -1.20
CA HIS A 220 25.45 -6.59 -0.48
C HIS A 220 26.00 -7.87 -1.11
N LEU A 221 25.23 -8.56 -1.95
CA LEU A 221 25.64 -9.83 -2.60
C LEU A 221 26.20 -9.65 -4.02
N THR A 222 26.01 -8.48 -4.66
CA THR A 222 26.28 -8.29 -6.08
C THR A 222 27.31 -7.20 -6.44
N LEU A 223 28.11 -6.72 -5.50
CA LEU A 223 29.26 -5.93 -5.85
C LEU A 223 30.47 -6.86 -6.06
N PRO A 224 30.85 -7.19 -7.31
CA PRO A 224 32.18 -7.74 -7.53
C PRO A 224 33.18 -6.63 -7.19
N THR A 225 34.03 -6.91 -6.21
CA THR A 225 35.24 -6.13 -5.97
C THR A 225 36.13 -6.27 -7.20
N ASN A 226 36.22 -5.20 -8.02
CA ASN A 226 37.33 -4.96 -8.90
C ASN A 226 38.29 -3.99 -8.21
#